data_4e5ad83ff5de17fafb479e907235236a
#
_entry.id   4e5ad83ff5de17fafb479e907235236a
#
_cell.length_a   1.000
_cell.length_b   1.000
_cell.length_c   1.000
_cell.angle_alpha   90.00
_cell.angle_beta   90.00
_cell.angle_gamma   90.00
#
_symmetry.space_group_name_H-M   'P 1'
#
loop_
_entity.id
_entity.type
_entity.pdbx_description
1 polymer ?
#
loop_
_entity_poly.entity_id
_entity_poly.type
_entity_poly.pdbx_seq_one_letter_code
_entity_poly.pdbx_strand_id
1 'polypeptide(L)'
;KVKSRWQEFGFSWWAIVHKELGEIIGSGCLQHISNKPDAALEIGWRLRPDTHGKGYATEAGSAIIQYAFGTIGAPSVLAVANPENGPSQRVMQRLGMTYIGIHDYYDQPCVTYELCNPKGTG
;
A
#
# COMPACT_ATOMS: atom_id res chain seq x y z
N LYS A 1 14.45 0.33 4.11
CA LYS A 1 14.36 -1.07 4.45
C LYS A 1 13.15 -1.34 5.33
N VAL A 2 12.49 -2.46 5.08
CA VAL A 2 11.26 -2.79 5.80
C VAL A 2 11.53 -3.87 6.82
N LYS A 3 11.06 -3.64 8.03
CA LYS A 3 11.05 -4.62 9.09
C LYS A 3 9.64 -5.12 9.21
N SER A 4 9.41 -6.40 8.94
CA SER A 4 8.06 -6.93 8.97
C SER A 4 7.67 -7.36 10.37
N ARG A 5 6.41 -7.19 10.64
CA ARG A 5 5.78 -7.72 11.83
C ARG A 5 4.61 -8.57 11.35
N TRP A 6 4.68 -9.86 11.61
CA TRP A 6 3.71 -10.79 11.05
C TRP A 6 2.52 -10.98 11.96
N GLN A 7 1.35 -10.99 11.35
CA GLN A 7 0.11 -11.40 11.98
C GLN A 7 -0.21 -12.80 11.50
N GLU A 8 -1.20 -13.41 12.13
CA GLU A 8 -1.56 -14.78 11.82
C GLU A 8 -2.04 -14.98 10.39
N PHE A 9 -2.46 -13.91 9.71
CA PHE A 9 -2.97 -14.02 8.34
C PHE A 9 -1.90 -13.86 7.27
N GLY A 10 -0.65 -13.71 7.67
CA GLY A 10 0.44 -13.58 6.72
C GLY A 10 0.58 -12.20 6.12
N PHE A 11 -0.24 -11.25 6.53
CA PHE A 11 -0.07 -9.87 6.11
C PHE A 11 -0.40 -8.94 7.26
N SER A 12 0.23 -7.77 7.26
CA SER A 12 0.16 -6.94 8.43
C SER A 12 0.80 -5.60 8.14
N TRP A 13 1.28 -4.97 9.18
CA TRP A 13 1.98 -3.69 9.12
C TRP A 13 3.47 -3.92 9.22
N TRP A 14 4.21 -3.13 8.44
CA TRP A 14 5.68 -3.15 8.47
C TRP A 14 6.18 -1.78 8.87
N ALA A 15 7.21 -1.74 9.69
CA ALA A 15 7.94 -0.51 9.94
C ALA A 15 8.87 -0.24 8.76
N ILE A 16 8.87 1.00 8.29
CA ILE A 16 9.79 1.43 7.23
C ILE A 16 10.98 2.09 7.92
N VAL A 17 12.16 1.52 7.73
CA VAL A 17 13.37 1.96 8.41
C VAL A 17 14.32 2.59 7.40
N HIS A 18 14.82 3.79 7.71
CA HIS A 18 15.81 4.45 6.89
C HIS A 18 17.13 3.69 7.01
N LYS A 19 17.67 3.26 5.88
CA LYS A 19 18.85 2.38 5.88
C LYS A 19 20.05 2.97 6.59
N GLU A 20 20.32 4.24 6.33
CA GLU A 20 21.54 4.86 6.86
C GLU A 20 21.37 5.36 8.26
N LEU A 21 20.19 5.87 8.60
CA LEU A 21 19.95 6.45 9.91
C LEU A 21 19.51 5.42 10.94
N GLY A 22 18.99 4.29 10.49
CA GLY A 22 18.47 3.28 11.39
C GLY A 22 17.18 3.71 12.09
N GLU A 23 16.53 4.76 11.61
CA GLU A 23 15.33 5.31 12.23
C GLU A 23 14.08 4.81 11.52
N ILE A 24 13.02 4.63 12.31
CA ILE A 24 11.71 4.31 11.73
C ILE A 24 11.12 5.59 11.17
N ILE A 25 10.89 5.62 9.87
CA ILE A 25 10.38 6.80 9.17
C ILE A 25 8.93 6.66 8.75
N GLY A 26 8.33 5.51 8.97
CA GLY A 26 6.93 5.31 8.62
C GLY A 26 6.51 3.87 8.72
N SER A 27 5.37 3.59 8.14
CA SER A 27 4.83 2.23 8.13
C SER A 27 4.14 1.96 6.81
N GLY A 28 4.06 0.68 6.46
CA GLY A 28 3.27 0.20 5.34
C GLY A 28 2.37 -0.91 5.81
N CYS A 29 1.31 -1.15 5.07
CA CYS A 29 0.39 -2.22 5.43
C CYS A 29 -0.18 -2.92 4.22
N LEU A 30 -0.65 -4.13 4.46
CA LEU A 30 -1.39 -4.92 3.50
C LEU A 30 -2.53 -5.58 4.27
N GLN A 31 -3.76 -5.30 3.89
CA GLN A 31 -4.92 -5.79 4.63
C GLN A 31 -6.13 -5.87 3.70
N HIS A 32 -7.15 -6.59 4.13
CA HIS A 32 -8.41 -6.55 3.39
C HIS A 32 -9.05 -5.19 3.59
N ILE A 33 -9.51 -4.59 2.48
CA ILE A 33 -10.06 -3.24 2.54
C ILE A 33 -11.27 -3.21 3.47
N SER A 34 -11.38 -2.15 4.25
CA SER A 34 -12.41 -1.99 5.28
C SER A 34 -12.41 -3.14 6.28
N ASN A 35 -11.30 -3.86 6.42
CA ASN A 35 -11.13 -4.97 7.37
C ASN A 35 -12.15 -6.09 7.17
N LYS A 36 -12.64 -6.26 5.94
CA LYS A 36 -13.61 -7.32 5.62
C LYS A 36 -12.87 -8.49 5.00
N PRO A 37 -12.95 -9.70 5.60
CA PRO A 37 -12.12 -10.83 5.15
C PRO A 37 -12.31 -11.23 3.68
N ASP A 38 -13.48 -10.98 3.11
CA ASP A 38 -13.76 -11.36 1.74
C ASP A 38 -13.49 -10.25 0.74
N ALA A 39 -13.05 -9.09 1.22
CA ALA A 39 -12.81 -7.94 0.34
C ALA A 39 -11.44 -8.04 -0.30
N ALA A 40 -11.22 -7.22 -1.34
CA ALA A 40 -9.93 -7.11 -1.99
C ALA A 40 -8.85 -6.66 -1.00
N LEU A 41 -7.60 -6.97 -1.32
CA LEU A 41 -6.48 -6.52 -0.51
C LEU A 41 -6.15 -5.07 -0.82
N GLU A 42 -5.85 -4.33 0.22
CA GLU A 42 -5.48 -2.93 0.15
C GLU A 42 -4.06 -2.75 0.63
N ILE A 43 -3.26 -1.98 -0.12
CA ILE A 43 -1.93 -1.56 0.34
C ILE A 43 -2.02 -0.13 0.86
N GLY A 44 -1.20 0.16 1.86
CA GLY A 44 -1.17 1.50 2.44
C GLY A 44 0.22 1.83 2.95
N TRP A 45 0.42 3.13 3.16
CA TRP A 45 1.70 3.63 3.67
C TRP A 45 1.47 4.93 4.41
N ARG A 46 2.37 5.19 5.37
CA ARG A 46 2.36 6.44 6.11
C ARG A 46 3.80 6.78 6.46
N LEU A 47 4.22 7.98 6.11
CA LEU A 47 5.60 8.42 6.33
C LEU A 47 5.63 9.68 7.16
N ARG A 48 6.72 9.86 7.91
CA ARG A 48 6.96 11.13 8.58
C ARG A 48 6.99 12.25 7.55
N PRO A 49 6.42 13.43 7.89
CA PRO A 49 6.39 14.54 6.93
C PRO A 49 7.76 14.94 6.39
N ASP A 50 8.81 14.85 7.21
CA ASP A 50 10.16 15.24 6.78
C ASP A 50 10.78 14.28 5.77
N THR A 51 10.13 13.14 5.51
CA THR A 51 10.62 12.16 4.55
C THR A 51 9.82 12.14 3.26
N HIS A 52 8.83 13.01 3.12
CA HIS A 52 8.02 13.07 1.91
C HIS A 52 8.86 13.59 0.75
N GLY A 53 8.48 13.16 -0.46
CA GLY A 53 9.16 13.62 -1.67
C GLY A 53 10.48 12.94 -1.97
N LYS A 54 10.87 11.94 -1.20
CA LYS A 54 12.15 11.26 -1.36
C LYS A 54 12.03 9.84 -1.92
N GLY A 55 10.83 9.47 -2.36
CA GLY A 55 10.63 8.17 -2.98
C GLY A 55 10.44 7.01 -2.00
N TYR A 56 10.44 7.25 -0.71
CA TYR A 56 10.32 6.16 0.28
C TYR A 56 8.96 5.48 0.22
N ALA A 57 7.89 6.23 -0.01
CA ALA A 57 6.55 5.63 -0.10
C ALA A 57 6.45 4.74 -1.33
N THR A 58 7.01 5.18 -2.45
CA THR A 58 7.01 4.39 -3.68
C THR A 58 7.82 3.11 -3.48
N GLU A 59 8.95 3.21 -2.83
CA GLU A 59 9.79 2.05 -2.53
C GLU A 59 9.05 1.05 -1.63
N ALA A 60 8.42 1.55 -0.58
CA ALA A 60 7.67 0.70 0.35
C ALA A 60 6.47 0.05 -0.35
N GLY A 61 5.73 0.84 -1.12
CA GLY A 61 4.57 0.33 -1.85
C GLY A 61 4.96 -0.76 -2.84
N SER A 62 6.09 -0.57 -3.53
CA SER A 62 6.58 -1.57 -4.46
C SER A 62 6.90 -2.88 -3.75
N ALA A 63 7.54 -2.82 -2.59
CA ALA A 63 7.86 -4.02 -1.82
C ALA A 63 6.59 -4.75 -1.35
N ILE A 64 5.59 -3.99 -0.91
CA ILE A 64 4.34 -4.57 -0.47
C ILE A 64 3.61 -5.25 -1.65
N ILE A 65 3.62 -4.61 -2.81
CA ILE A 65 3.00 -5.18 -4.01
C ILE A 65 3.69 -6.49 -4.38
N GLN A 66 5.01 -6.52 -4.34
CA GLN A 66 5.75 -7.75 -4.66
C GLN A 66 5.38 -8.87 -3.69
N TYR A 67 5.22 -8.54 -2.43
CA TYR A 67 4.79 -9.52 -1.44
C TYR A 67 3.39 -10.03 -1.74
N ALA A 68 2.46 -9.12 -2.05
CA ALA A 68 1.08 -9.49 -2.32
C ALA A 68 0.97 -10.40 -3.55
N PHE A 69 1.70 -10.07 -4.61
CA PHE A 69 1.63 -10.83 -5.85
C PHE A 69 2.47 -12.09 -5.81
N GLY A 70 3.67 -12.01 -5.24
CA GLY A 70 4.62 -13.13 -5.27
C GLY A 70 4.40 -14.13 -4.15
N THR A 71 4.12 -13.67 -2.95
CA THR A 71 4.01 -14.56 -1.79
C THR A 71 2.57 -14.98 -1.55
N ILE A 72 1.64 -14.02 -1.60
CA ILE A 72 0.23 -14.31 -1.35
C ILE A 72 -0.47 -14.78 -2.62
N GLY A 73 -0.02 -14.32 -3.79
CA GLY A 73 -0.65 -14.68 -5.06
C GLY A 73 -1.95 -13.93 -5.28
N ALA A 74 -2.08 -12.72 -4.75
CA ALA A 74 -3.28 -11.94 -4.92
C ALA A 74 -3.51 -11.59 -6.39
N PRO A 75 -4.76 -11.60 -6.87
CA PRO A 75 -5.03 -11.23 -8.26
C PRO A 75 -4.90 -9.74 -8.52
N SER A 76 -5.08 -8.92 -7.49
CA SER A 76 -4.94 -7.47 -7.60
C SER A 76 -4.81 -6.88 -6.20
N VAL A 77 -4.39 -5.62 -6.16
CA VAL A 77 -4.38 -4.84 -4.91
C VAL A 77 -5.00 -3.48 -5.18
N LEU A 78 -5.59 -2.92 -4.16
CA LEU A 78 -6.17 -1.57 -4.19
C LEU A 78 -5.38 -0.64 -3.31
N ALA A 79 -5.43 0.65 -3.62
CA ALA A 79 -4.94 1.69 -2.74
C ALA A 79 -5.95 2.81 -2.75
N VAL A 80 -6.23 3.38 -1.60
CA VAL A 80 -7.22 4.44 -1.49
C VAL A 80 -6.64 5.62 -0.74
N ALA A 81 -7.19 6.79 -1.01
CA ALA A 81 -6.76 8.01 -0.34
C ALA A 81 -7.89 9.01 -0.34
N ASN A 82 -7.81 9.96 0.59
CA ASN A 82 -8.69 11.12 0.55
C ASN A 82 -8.48 11.84 -0.76
N PRO A 83 -9.56 12.33 -1.42
CA PRO A 83 -9.41 13.02 -2.71
C PRO A 83 -8.46 14.20 -2.68
N GLU A 84 -8.26 14.80 -1.51
CA GLU A 84 -7.35 15.94 -1.39
C GLU A 84 -5.91 15.53 -1.12
N ASN A 85 -5.64 14.24 -0.94
CA ASN A 85 -4.30 13.76 -0.66
C ASN A 85 -3.54 13.53 -1.96
N GLY A 86 -3.03 14.63 -2.55
CA GLY A 86 -2.27 14.57 -3.79
C GLY A 86 -1.00 13.74 -3.70
N PRO A 87 -0.19 13.88 -2.63
CA PRO A 87 1.03 13.09 -2.53
C PRO A 87 0.81 11.59 -2.59
N SER A 88 -0.22 11.05 -1.91
CA SER A 88 -0.53 9.63 -1.98
C SER A 88 -0.95 9.22 -3.38
N GLN A 89 -1.73 10.05 -4.06
CA GLN A 89 -2.16 9.71 -5.42
C GLN A 89 -0.96 9.68 -6.37
N ARG A 90 0.01 10.56 -6.19
CA ARG A 90 1.22 10.53 -7.00
C ARG A 90 2.01 9.24 -6.79
N VAL A 91 2.06 8.76 -5.55
CA VAL A 91 2.70 7.47 -5.27
C VAL A 91 1.99 6.35 -6.00
N MET A 92 0.66 6.32 -5.94
CA MET A 92 -0.11 5.30 -6.64
C MET A 92 0.17 5.32 -8.13
N GLN A 93 0.26 6.50 -8.72
CA GLN A 93 0.59 6.64 -10.14
C GLN A 93 1.99 6.13 -10.45
N ARG A 94 2.96 6.43 -9.59
CA ARG A 94 4.33 5.95 -9.79
C ARG A 94 4.44 4.44 -9.66
N LEU A 95 3.57 3.83 -8.87
CA LEU A 95 3.52 2.38 -8.73
C LEU A 95 2.87 1.70 -9.92
N GLY A 96 2.34 2.49 -10.87
CA GLY A 96 1.69 1.94 -12.04
C GLY A 96 0.24 1.56 -11.82
N MET A 97 -0.35 2.03 -10.75
CA MET A 97 -1.75 1.74 -10.46
C MET A 97 -2.68 2.56 -11.33
N THR A 98 -3.85 2.02 -11.59
CA THR A 98 -4.86 2.64 -12.45
C THR A 98 -5.98 3.21 -11.59
N TYR A 99 -6.35 4.46 -11.87
CA TYR A 99 -7.46 5.11 -11.19
C TYR A 99 -8.77 4.44 -11.61
N ILE A 100 -9.57 4.01 -10.64
CA ILE A 100 -10.83 3.34 -10.92
C ILE A 100 -12.03 4.06 -10.31
N GLY A 101 -11.87 5.30 -9.86
CA GLY A 101 -12.99 6.11 -9.44
C GLY A 101 -12.98 6.41 -7.94
N ILE A 102 -14.07 7.00 -7.50
CA ILE A 102 -14.24 7.33 -6.09
C ILE A 102 -15.24 6.33 -5.52
N HIS A 103 -14.83 5.65 -4.46
CA HIS A 103 -15.66 4.66 -3.79
C HIS A 103 -15.68 4.94 -2.30
N ASP A 104 -16.75 4.54 -1.65
CA ASP A 104 -16.87 4.75 -0.21
C ASP A 104 -16.18 3.62 0.54
N TYR A 105 -15.12 3.96 1.26
CA TYR A 105 -14.44 3.05 2.16
C TYR A 105 -14.21 3.79 3.48
N TYR A 106 -14.28 3.05 4.57
CA TYR A 106 -14.06 3.64 5.90
C TYR A 106 -15.01 4.81 6.15
N ASP A 107 -16.24 4.68 5.63
CA ASP A 107 -17.32 5.66 5.81
C ASP A 107 -17.01 7.03 5.21
N GLN A 108 -16.19 7.07 4.15
CA GLN A 108 -15.88 8.33 3.46
C GLN A 108 -15.56 8.06 2.01
N PRO A 109 -15.72 9.07 1.14
CA PRO A 109 -15.34 8.90 -0.26
C PRO A 109 -13.82 8.86 -0.38
N CYS A 110 -13.33 7.88 -1.15
CA CYS A 110 -11.89 7.69 -1.37
C CYS A 110 -11.62 7.54 -2.85
N VAL A 111 -10.61 8.27 -3.35
CA VAL A 111 -10.09 7.95 -4.67
C VAL A 111 -9.45 6.58 -4.57
N THR A 112 -9.71 5.76 -5.58
CA THR A 112 -9.34 4.34 -5.55
C THR A 112 -8.50 4.02 -6.77
N TYR A 113 -7.37 3.37 -6.54
CA TYR A 113 -6.48 2.89 -7.59
C TYR A 113 -6.33 1.39 -7.45
N GLU A 114 -6.08 0.74 -8.58
CA GLU A 114 -5.94 -0.72 -8.62
C GLU A 114 -4.72 -1.10 -9.44
N LEU A 115 -4.05 -2.17 -9.03
CA LEU A 115 -2.99 -2.79 -9.82
C LEU A 115 -3.28 -4.28 -9.88
N CYS A 116 -3.40 -4.79 -11.11
CA CYS A 116 -3.63 -6.21 -11.31
C CYS A 116 -2.31 -6.95 -11.38
N ASN A 117 -2.33 -8.18 -10.87
CA ASN A 117 -1.15 -9.04 -10.91
C ASN A 117 -0.87 -9.40 -12.37
N PRO A 118 0.32 -9.05 -12.90
CA PRO A 118 0.62 -9.34 -14.31
C PRO A 118 0.64 -10.83 -14.63
N LYS A 119 0.79 -11.68 -13.62
CA LYS A 119 0.74 -13.13 -13.81
C LYS A 119 -0.67 -13.68 -13.70
N GLY A 120 -1.64 -12.78 -13.60
CA GLY A 120 -3.01 -13.17 -13.42
C GLY A 120 -3.28 -13.70 -12.03
N THR A 121 -4.29 -14.51 -11.90
CA THR A 121 -4.68 -15.05 -10.61
C THR A 121 -3.83 -16.23 -10.21
N GLY A 122 -2.91 -16.51 -11.00
CA GLY A 122 -1.84 -17.48 -10.72
C GLY A 122 -2.30 -18.79 -10.34
#